data_bcb5b9851ab8f1bd66a485f468ad4396
#
_entry.id   bcb5b9851ab8f1bd66a485f468ad4396
#
_cell.length_a   1.000
_cell.length_b   1.000
_cell.length_c   1.000
_cell.angle_alpha   90.00
_cell.angle_beta   90.00
_cell.angle_gamma   90.00
#
_symmetry.space_group_name_H-M   'P 1'
#
loop_
_entity.id
_entity.type
_entity.pdbx_description
1 polymer ?
#
loop_
_entity_poly.entity_id
_entity_poly.type
_entity_poly.pdbx_seq_one_letter_code
_entity_poly.pdbx_strand_id
1 'polypeptide(L)'
;MRLNTNFFAKKEVLMAIADRIVYTGAIDEYFDYYYGKLEYRTVSFDMTVENCTNYQGNAVVNYTSHEQPYTRIIEHKHFEMFGAEIDACPKTVISKEYSSEWKDGLEPYYPVN
;
A
#
# COMPACT_ATOMS: atom_id res chain seq x y z
N MET A 1 2.15 -21.73 -4.60
CA MET A 1 1.96 -20.65 -3.62
C MET A 1 1.37 -21.25 -2.35
N ARG A 2 1.83 -20.84 -1.18
CA ARG A 2 1.26 -21.21 0.13
C ARG A 2 0.67 -19.96 0.77
N LEU A 3 -0.64 -19.95 0.99
CA LEU A 3 -1.34 -18.87 1.67
C LEU A 3 -1.40 -19.13 3.19
N ASN A 4 -1.72 -18.10 3.97
CA ASN A 4 -1.86 -18.17 5.43
C ASN A 4 -0.64 -18.81 6.12
N THR A 5 0.54 -18.46 5.64
CA THR A 5 1.80 -19.01 6.14
C THR A 5 2.63 -17.88 6.72
N ASN A 6 2.75 -17.83 8.05
CA ASN A 6 3.66 -16.92 8.71
C ASN A 6 5.11 -17.40 8.49
N PHE A 7 5.97 -16.49 8.00
CA PHE A 7 7.37 -16.79 7.69
C PHE A 7 8.14 -17.21 8.94
N PHE A 8 8.03 -16.50 10.04
CA PHE A 8 8.80 -16.75 11.25
C PHE A 8 8.41 -18.07 11.92
N ALA A 9 7.12 -18.42 11.91
CA ALA A 9 6.65 -19.71 12.43
C ALA A 9 7.19 -20.93 11.67
N LYS A 10 7.67 -20.73 10.43
CA LYS A 10 8.19 -21.81 9.56
C LYS A 10 9.53 -21.46 8.92
N LYS A 11 10.28 -20.53 9.50
CA LYS A 11 11.51 -19.95 8.93
C LYS A 11 12.51 -21.01 8.49
N GLU A 12 12.84 -21.97 9.35
CA GLU A 12 13.81 -23.01 9.06
C GLU A 12 13.39 -23.90 7.87
N VAL A 13 12.12 -24.31 7.86
CA VAL A 13 11.58 -25.16 6.76
C VAL A 13 11.54 -24.41 5.45
N LEU A 14 11.18 -23.12 5.47
CA LEU A 14 11.11 -22.29 4.27
C LEU A 14 12.51 -21.96 3.74
N MET A 15 13.48 -21.73 4.63
CA MET A 15 14.87 -21.50 4.25
C MET A 15 15.52 -22.77 3.65
N ALA A 16 15.15 -23.95 4.12
CA ALA A 16 15.71 -25.19 3.63
C ALA A 16 15.28 -25.59 2.20
N ILE A 17 14.18 -25.01 1.69
CA ILE A 17 13.64 -25.33 0.36
C ILE A 17 13.92 -24.25 -0.70
N ALA A 18 14.68 -23.22 -0.37
CA ALA A 18 14.95 -22.08 -1.26
C ALA A 18 16.45 -21.76 -1.31
N ASP A 19 16.99 -21.59 -2.51
CA ASP A 19 18.37 -21.14 -2.70
C ASP A 19 18.55 -19.65 -2.37
N ARG A 20 17.48 -18.87 -2.50
CA ARG A 20 17.44 -17.44 -2.19
C ARG A 20 16.08 -17.07 -1.60
N ILE A 21 16.08 -16.11 -0.70
CA ILE A 21 14.87 -15.59 -0.06
C ILE A 21 14.79 -14.11 -0.32
N VAL A 22 13.61 -13.66 -0.78
CA VAL A 22 13.23 -12.24 -0.82
C VAL A 22 12.15 -12.06 0.23
N TYR A 23 12.51 -11.39 1.32
CA TYR A 23 11.58 -11.07 2.40
C TYR A 23 11.05 -9.65 2.18
N THR A 24 9.72 -9.51 2.11
CA THR A 24 9.03 -8.24 1.84
C THR A 24 8.31 -7.67 3.07
N GLY A 25 8.46 -8.30 4.24
CA GLY A 25 7.93 -7.80 5.51
C GLY A 25 8.84 -6.75 6.16
N ALA A 26 8.52 -6.39 7.40
CA ALA A 26 9.27 -5.42 8.16
C ALA A 26 10.70 -5.89 8.42
N ILE A 27 11.70 -5.06 8.08
CA ILE A 27 13.11 -5.46 8.15
C ILE A 27 13.57 -5.65 9.59
N ASP A 28 13.09 -4.83 10.51
CA ASP A 28 13.41 -4.93 11.93
C ASP A 28 12.84 -6.21 12.56
N GLU A 29 11.64 -6.65 12.13
CA GLU A 29 11.07 -7.94 12.50
C GLU A 29 11.93 -9.11 11.99
N TYR A 30 12.47 -8.99 10.76
CA TYR A 30 13.35 -10.02 10.20
C TYR A 30 14.60 -10.27 11.07
N PHE A 31 15.12 -9.22 11.68
CA PHE A 31 16.26 -9.26 12.61
C PHE A 31 15.87 -9.34 14.09
N ASP A 32 14.61 -9.76 14.37
CA ASP A 32 14.09 -9.93 15.74
C ASP A 32 14.27 -8.67 16.59
N TYR A 33 14.13 -7.48 15.97
CA TYR A 33 14.26 -6.18 16.62
C TYR A 33 15.60 -5.97 17.35
N TYR A 34 16.67 -6.62 16.90
CA TYR A 34 17.99 -6.62 17.55
C TYR A 34 18.54 -5.22 17.81
N TYR A 35 18.26 -4.26 16.91
CA TYR A 35 18.63 -2.86 17.04
C TYR A 35 17.49 -1.95 17.52
N GLY A 36 16.39 -2.53 17.99
CA GLY A 36 15.16 -1.83 18.32
C GLY A 36 14.16 -1.82 17.14
N LYS A 37 12.94 -1.37 17.45
CA LYS A 37 11.88 -1.21 16.44
C LYS A 37 12.13 0.06 15.64
N LEU A 38 11.90 -0.02 14.33
CA LEU A 38 11.86 1.16 13.45
C LEU A 38 10.54 1.90 13.64
N GLU A 39 10.57 3.20 13.41
CA GLU A 39 9.36 3.98 13.27
C GLU A 39 8.79 3.79 11.85
N TYR A 40 7.49 3.63 11.75
CA TYR A 40 6.79 3.44 10.48
C TYR A 40 5.72 4.51 10.25
N ARG A 41 5.40 4.71 8.99
CA ARG A 41 4.15 5.39 8.60
C ARG A 41 3.15 4.33 8.16
N THR A 42 1.88 4.64 8.39
CA THR A 42 0.76 3.89 7.84
C THR A 42 -0.04 4.78 6.90
N VAL A 43 -0.82 4.16 6.02
CA VAL A 43 -1.75 4.87 5.15
C VAL A 43 -3.15 4.31 5.31
N SER A 44 -4.13 5.17 5.18
CA SER A 44 -5.53 4.81 5.07
C SER A 44 -6.11 5.39 3.79
N PHE A 45 -7.16 4.74 3.28
CA PHE A 45 -7.81 5.14 2.02
C PHE A 45 -9.28 5.42 2.26
N ASP A 46 -9.75 6.56 1.76
CA ASP A 46 -11.16 6.88 1.65
C ASP A 46 -11.57 6.71 0.18
N MET A 47 -12.42 5.71 -0.08
CA MET A 47 -12.85 5.35 -1.43
C MET A 47 -14.24 5.89 -1.72
N THR A 48 -14.38 6.64 -2.80
CA THR A 48 -15.66 7.17 -3.26
C THR A 48 -15.91 6.85 -4.74
N VAL A 49 -17.20 6.78 -5.09
CA VAL A 49 -17.65 6.63 -6.48
C VAL A 49 -18.14 7.98 -6.96
N GLU A 50 -17.47 8.52 -7.96
CA GLU A 50 -17.81 9.82 -8.57
C GLU A 50 -18.67 9.63 -9.81
N ASN A 51 -19.68 10.49 -9.98
CA ASN A 51 -20.61 10.48 -11.11
C ASN A 51 -20.04 11.30 -12.28
N CYS A 52 -18.85 10.96 -12.72
CA CYS A 52 -18.18 11.53 -13.89
C CYS A 52 -17.32 10.47 -14.58
N THR A 53 -17.09 10.66 -15.87
CA THR A 53 -16.28 9.74 -16.68
C THR A 53 -14.80 9.87 -16.39
N ASN A 54 -14.36 11.03 -15.92
CA ASN A 54 -12.96 11.36 -15.64
C ASN A 54 -12.93 12.42 -14.52
N TYR A 55 -12.29 12.12 -13.41
CA TYR A 55 -12.19 13.00 -12.25
C TYR A 55 -10.97 13.91 -12.31
N GLN A 56 -9.80 13.34 -12.60
CA GLN A 56 -8.53 14.08 -12.56
C GLN A 56 -7.64 13.90 -13.78
N GLY A 57 -7.99 12.99 -14.70
CA GLY A 57 -7.27 12.77 -15.96
C GLY A 57 -6.00 11.95 -15.86
N ASN A 58 -5.63 11.50 -14.68
CA ASN A 58 -4.44 10.69 -14.40
C ASN A 58 -4.74 9.65 -13.33
N ALA A 59 -4.02 8.53 -13.38
CA ALA A 59 -4.18 7.47 -12.38
C ALA A 59 -3.82 7.95 -10.96
N VAL A 60 -2.80 8.80 -10.83
CA VAL A 60 -2.32 9.29 -9.53
C VAL A 60 -1.97 10.78 -9.62
N VAL A 61 -2.52 11.58 -8.69
CA VAL A 61 -2.13 12.97 -8.47
C VAL A 61 -1.70 13.14 -7.03
N ASN A 62 -0.47 13.64 -6.80
CA ASN A 62 0.07 13.91 -5.48
C ASN A 62 -0.20 15.37 -5.06
N TYR A 63 -0.51 15.57 -3.80
CA TYR A 63 -0.76 16.86 -3.18
C TYR A 63 0.33 17.15 -2.14
N THR A 64 1.00 18.27 -2.30
CA THR A 64 2.09 18.71 -1.41
C THR A 64 1.71 19.88 -0.51
N SER A 65 0.51 20.44 -0.67
CA SER A 65 0.02 21.53 0.15
C SER A 65 -0.43 21.05 1.51
N HIS A 66 -0.05 21.77 2.57
CA HIS A 66 -0.52 21.53 3.93
C HIS A 66 -2.04 21.78 4.11
N GLU A 67 -2.68 22.46 3.16
CA GLU A 67 -4.13 22.71 3.18
C GLU A 67 -4.94 21.44 2.86
N GLN A 68 -4.31 20.47 2.20
CA GLN A 68 -4.96 19.21 1.88
C GLN A 68 -4.61 18.15 2.92
N PRO A 69 -5.61 17.48 3.52
CA PRO A 69 -5.36 16.45 4.53
C PRO A 69 -4.89 15.12 3.95
N TYR A 70 -5.01 14.92 2.65
CA TYR A 70 -4.58 13.71 1.92
C TYR A 70 -3.31 13.97 1.11
N THR A 71 -2.52 12.94 0.93
CA THR A 71 -1.23 13.00 0.23
C THR A 71 -1.38 12.77 -1.27
N ARG A 72 -2.41 12.01 -1.68
CA ARG A 72 -2.71 11.75 -3.09
C ARG A 72 -4.16 11.37 -3.32
N ILE A 73 -4.58 11.51 -4.58
CA ILE A 73 -5.80 10.90 -5.10
C ILE A 73 -5.41 9.90 -6.17
N ILE A 74 -5.97 8.71 -6.08
CA ILE A 74 -5.83 7.63 -7.06
C ILE A 74 -7.17 7.51 -7.79
N GLU A 75 -7.17 7.67 -9.11
CA GLU A 75 -8.33 7.38 -9.97
C GLU A 75 -8.12 6.04 -10.66
N HIS A 76 -8.81 5.01 -10.18
CA HIS A 76 -8.50 3.63 -10.50
C HIS A 76 -8.67 3.26 -11.95
N LYS A 77 -9.63 3.86 -12.66
CA LYS A 77 -9.90 3.52 -14.07
C LYS A 77 -8.73 3.80 -15.03
N HIS A 78 -7.82 4.70 -14.67
CA HIS A 78 -6.67 5.05 -15.50
C HIS A 78 -5.49 4.08 -15.42
N PHE A 79 -5.60 3.01 -14.62
CA PHE A 79 -4.60 1.95 -14.66
C PHE A 79 -4.87 0.99 -15.84
N GLU A 80 -3.83 0.69 -16.62
CA GLU A 80 -3.90 -0.18 -17.79
C GLU A 80 -4.52 -1.55 -17.51
N MET A 81 -4.40 -2.05 -16.30
CA MET A 81 -4.94 -3.34 -15.88
C MET A 81 -6.46 -3.46 -16.03
N PHE A 82 -7.18 -2.35 -16.09
CA PHE A 82 -8.65 -2.35 -16.24
C PHE A 82 -9.10 -2.34 -17.69
N GLY A 83 -8.18 -2.12 -18.66
CA GLY A 83 -8.48 -2.11 -20.09
C GLY A 83 -9.24 -0.88 -20.57
N ALA A 84 -9.28 -0.68 -21.89
CA ALA A 84 -9.92 0.49 -22.51
C ALA A 84 -11.45 0.52 -22.36
N GLU A 85 -12.08 -0.61 -22.08
CA GLU A 85 -13.54 -0.70 -21.93
C GLU A 85 -14.05 0.12 -20.74
N ILE A 86 -13.21 0.30 -19.70
CA ILE A 86 -13.57 1.05 -18.51
C ILE A 86 -13.69 2.56 -18.78
N ASP A 87 -13.04 3.07 -19.83
CA ASP A 87 -13.06 4.49 -20.18
C ASP A 87 -14.48 4.99 -20.54
N ALA A 88 -15.30 4.11 -21.09
CA ALA A 88 -16.70 4.40 -21.43
C ALA A 88 -17.62 4.42 -20.19
N CYS A 89 -17.17 3.97 -19.04
CA CYS A 89 -17.98 3.95 -17.83
C CYS A 89 -18.31 5.39 -17.39
N PRO A 90 -19.59 5.74 -17.17
CA PRO A 90 -20.00 7.09 -16.78
C PRO A 90 -19.64 7.46 -15.34
N LYS A 91 -19.04 6.52 -14.61
CA LYS A 91 -18.60 6.70 -13.22
C LYS A 91 -17.13 6.33 -13.09
N THR A 92 -16.48 6.89 -12.09
CA THR A 92 -15.12 6.53 -11.71
C THR A 92 -15.01 6.30 -10.21
N VAL A 93 -14.04 5.47 -9.81
CA VAL A 93 -13.70 5.27 -8.40
C VAL A 93 -12.42 6.00 -8.11
N ILE A 94 -12.45 6.80 -7.05
CA ILE A 94 -11.25 7.47 -6.54
C ILE A 94 -10.94 6.99 -5.12
N SER A 95 -9.65 6.99 -4.77
CA SER A 95 -9.17 6.77 -3.40
C SER A 95 -8.34 7.97 -2.97
N LYS A 96 -8.71 8.60 -1.86
CA LYS A 96 -7.89 9.60 -1.18
C LYS A 96 -7.02 8.90 -0.15
N GLU A 97 -5.71 9.08 -0.26
CA GLU A 97 -4.71 8.47 0.64
C GLU A 97 -4.35 9.44 1.75
N TYR A 98 -4.45 8.98 2.99
CA TYR A 98 -4.06 9.71 4.19
C TYR A 98 -2.88 9.01 4.85
N SER A 99 -1.78 9.74 5.04
CA SER A 99 -0.60 9.24 5.75
C SER A 99 -0.66 9.66 7.22
N SER A 100 -0.39 8.72 8.11
CA SER A 100 -0.33 8.97 9.55
C SER A 100 0.81 8.19 10.21
N GLU A 101 1.08 8.49 11.49
CA GLU A 101 2.00 7.68 12.27
C GLU A 101 1.43 6.28 12.48
N TRP A 102 2.31 5.31 12.33
CA TRP A 102 1.96 3.91 12.61
C TRP A 102 1.76 3.68 14.10
N LYS A 103 0.81 2.83 14.43
CA LYS A 103 0.54 2.33 15.78
C LYS A 103 0.29 0.83 15.72
N ASP A 104 0.52 0.16 16.84
CA ASP A 104 0.24 -1.28 16.96
C ASP A 104 -1.19 -1.60 16.49
N GLY A 105 -1.29 -2.61 15.63
CA GLY A 105 -2.55 -3.03 15.00
C GLY A 105 -2.83 -2.42 13.63
N LEU A 106 -2.02 -1.46 13.17
CA LEU A 106 -2.08 -0.92 11.82
C LEU A 106 -1.01 -1.57 10.93
N GLU A 107 -1.21 -1.51 9.61
CA GLU A 107 -0.22 -1.97 8.64
C GLU A 107 0.98 -1.01 8.59
N PRO A 108 2.23 -1.48 8.81
CA PRO A 108 3.42 -0.66 8.60
C PRO A 108 3.74 -0.60 7.09
N TYR A 109 3.62 0.58 6.48
CA TYR A 109 3.85 0.73 5.04
C TYR A 109 5.30 1.03 4.69
N TYR A 110 5.93 1.97 5.38
CA TYR A 110 7.34 2.30 5.15
C TYR A 110 7.99 2.86 6.42
N PRO A 111 9.27 2.53 6.63
CA PRO A 111 10.01 3.07 7.76
C PRO A 111 10.31 4.56 7.56
N VAL A 112 10.36 5.29 8.65
CA VAL A 112 10.85 6.68 8.71
C VAL A 112 12.15 6.72 9.50
N ASN A 113 13.03 7.63 9.11
CA ASN A 113 14.32 7.84 9.78
C ASN A 113 14.14 8.71 11.02
#